data_d0a7f133c123b60b65696742e8993b4e
#
_entry.id   d0a7f133c123b60b65696742e8993b4e
#
_cell.length_a   1.000
_cell.length_b   1.000
_cell.length_c   1.000
_cell.angle_alpha   90.00
_cell.angle_beta   90.00
_cell.angle_gamma   90.00
#
_symmetry.space_group_name_H-M   'P 1'
#
loop_
_entity.id
_entity.type
_entity.pdbx_description
1 polymer ?
#
loop_
_entity_poly.entity_id
_entity_poly.type
_entity_poly.pdbx_seq_one_letter_code
_entity_poly.pdbx_strand_id
1 'polypeptide(L)'
;MAIIETEAALHEAHRDNHTHRDVNGGWLRPAVFGAMDGLVSNLALMTGVAGGAVGQQTVVLSGLAGLAAGAFSMAAGEYTSVAAQRELVEAELDVERRELRKHPKDEEAELAALYAARGVEPPLAREVARQLSRDPEQALEIHAREELGIDPGDLPSPTVAAVSSFGSFALGALLPVLPYLLGASSLWPAVLLALLGLFLCGAVVAKVTARSWWYSGLRQLALGGAAAGVTYALGTLFGTAVG
;
A
#
# COMPACT_ATOMS: atom_id res chain seq x y z
N MET A 1 9.27 47.14 7.61
CA MET A 1 7.86 46.79 7.35
C MET A 1 7.68 46.32 5.91
N ALA A 2 8.10 47.04 4.88
CA ALA A 2 7.93 46.63 3.46
C ALA A 2 8.64 45.32 3.05
N ILE A 3 9.78 44.95 3.67
CA ILE A 3 10.54 43.73 3.33
C ILE A 3 9.81 42.49 3.83
N ILE A 4 9.16 42.54 4.99
CA ILE A 4 8.39 41.43 5.58
C ILE A 4 7.08 41.14 4.79
N GLU A 5 6.47 42.22 4.29
CA GLU A 5 5.25 42.08 3.43
C GLU A 5 5.59 41.46 2.06
N THR A 6 6.80 41.74 1.54
CA THR A 6 7.25 41.18 0.26
C THR A 6 7.62 39.68 0.39
N GLU A 7 8.21 39.24 1.49
CA GLU A 7 8.49 37.82 1.76
C GLU A 7 7.20 37.01 2.01
N ALA A 8 6.23 37.58 2.73
CA ALA A 8 4.92 36.94 2.92
C ALA A 8 4.18 36.77 1.60
N ALA A 9 4.18 37.78 0.72
CA ALA A 9 3.58 37.73 -0.60
C ALA A 9 4.28 36.73 -1.55
N LEU A 10 5.61 36.62 -1.47
CA LEU A 10 6.37 35.61 -2.22
C LEU A 10 6.11 34.17 -1.72
N HIS A 11 5.92 34.01 -0.41
CA HIS A 11 5.52 32.74 0.18
C HIS A 11 4.09 32.32 -0.20
N GLU A 12 3.18 33.28 -0.28
CA GLU A 12 1.79 33.02 -0.69
C GLU A 12 1.69 32.69 -2.19
N ALA A 13 2.43 33.39 -3.05
CA ALA A 13 2.51 33.10 -4.48
C ALA A 13 3.19 31.74 -4.81
N HIS A 14 4.04 31.23 -3.93
CA HIS A 14 4.71 29.92 -4.12
C HIS A 14 3.86 28.74 -3.61
N ARG A 15 2.89 28.97 -2.74
CA ARG A 15 1.97 27.93 -2.20
C ARG A 15 0.98 27.38 -3.21
N ASP A 16 0.67 28.12 -4.27
CA ASP A 16 -0.43 27.77 -5.18
C ASP A 16 -0.04 26.79 -6.30
N ASN A 17 1.21 26.33 -6.41
CA ASN A 17 1.60 25.63 -7.63
C ASN A 17 2.06 24.16 -7.48
N HIS A 18 2.17 23.60 -6.29
CA HIS A 18 2.57 22.20 -6.12
C HIS A 18 1.84 21.52 -4.96
N THR A 19 0.65 20.99 -5.25
CA THR A 19 0.02 20.00 -4.35
C THR A 19 0.78 18.69 -4.47
N HIS A 20 1.65 18.40 -3.53
CA HIS A 20 2.23 17.07 -3.40
C HIS A 20 1.12 16.09 -3.03
N ARG A 21 1.05 14.97 -3.76
CA ARG A 21 0.13 13.88 -3.41
C ARG A 21 0.58 13.28 -2.09
N ASP A 22 -0.36 13.04 -1.19
CA ASP A 22 -0.10 12.26 0.01
C ASP A 22 0.30 10.82 -0.41
N VAL A 23 1.60 10.56 -0.34
CA VAL A 23 2.18 9.24 -0.69
C VAL A 23 2.18 8.30 0.52
N ASN A 24 1.92 8.83 1.72
CA ASN A 24 1.92 8.10 2.99
C ASN A 24 0.51 7.64 3.40
N GLY A 25 -0.54 8.10 2.72
CA GLY A 25 -1.92 7.79 3.04
C GLY A 25 -2.22 6.29 3.03
N GLY A 26 -1.94 5.60 4.12
CA GLY A 26 -1.89 4.16 4.36
C GLY A 26 -2.95 3.25 3.73
N TRP A 27 -3.91 3.78 2.96
CA TRP A 27 -4.98 3.04 2.28
C TRP A 27 -4.66 2.64 0.83
N LEU A 28 -3.84 3.43 0.10
CA LEU A 28 -3.67 3.28 -1.36
C LEU A 28 -2.94 1.98 -1.73
N ARG A 29 -1.84 1.68 -1.04
CA ARG A 29 -1.07 0.45 -1.27
C ARG A 29 -1.90 -0.80 -1.00
N PRO A 30 -2.59 -0.95 0.16
CA PRO A 30 -3.51 -2.06 0.41
C PRO A 30 -4.65 -2.15 -0.61
N ALA A 31 -5.21 -1.03 -1.06
CA ALA A 31 -6.27 -1.00 -2.06
C ALA A 31 -5.81 -1.53 -3.42
N VAL A 32 -4.67 -1.04 -3.92
CA VAL A 32 -4.12 -1.47 -5.20
C VAL A 32 -3.74 -2.95 -5.17
N PHE A 33 -3.04 -3.35 -4.11
CA PHE A 33 -2.60 -4.73 -3.96
C PHE A 33 -3.79 -5.68 -3.80
N GLY A 34 -4.77 -5.34 -2.95
CA GLY A 34 -5.98 -6.14 -2.77
C GLY A 34 -6.78 -6.33 -4.06
N ALA A 35 -7.02 -5.25 -4.84
CA ALA A 35 -7.76 -5.36 -6.08
C ALA A 35 -7.07 -6.25 -7.12
N MET A 36 -5.75 -6.12 -7.26
CA MET A 36 -4.97 -6.95 -8.18
C MET A 36 -4.91 -8.40 -7.74
N ASP A 37 -4.67 -8.64 -6.45
CA ASP A 37 -4.60 -9.99 -5.91
C ASP A 37 -5.97 -10.69 -5.99
N GLY A 38 -7.05 -9.99 -5.65
CA GLY A 38 -8.41 -10.53 -5.79
C GLY A 38 -8.74 -10.94 -7.22
N LEU A 39 -8.37 -10.13 -8.21
CA LEU A 39 -8.54 -10.47 -9.64
C LEU A 39 -7.72 -11.69 -10.04
N VAL A 40 -6.42 -11.69 -9.74
CA VAL A 40 -5.50 -12.77 -10.17
C VAL A 40 -5.81 -14.07 -9.46
N SER A 41 -5.88 -14.04 -8.12
CA SER A 41 -6.02 -15.25 -7.31
C SER A 41 -7.37 -15.93 -7.53
N ASN A 42 -8.45 -15.15 -7.61
CA ASN A 42 -9.77 -15.71 -7.81
C ASN A 42 -10.00 -16.20 -9.26
N LEU A 43 -9.48 -15.47 -10.27
CA LEU A 43 -9.46 -15.95 -11.64
C LEU A 43 -8.68 -17.27 -11.75
N ALA A 44 -7.47 -17.32 -11.15
CA ALA A 44 -6.62 -18.50 -11.16
C ALA A 44 -7.30 -19.70 -10.46
N LEU A 45 -7.93 -19.46 -9.30
CA LEU A 45 -8.71 -20.49 -8.60
C LEU A 45 -9.85 -21.04 -9.47
N MET A 46 -10.68 -20.15 -10.03
CA MET A 46 -11.82 -20.55 -10.86
C MET A 46 -11.39 -21.28 -12.13
N THR A 47 -10.32 -20.83 -12.80
CA THR A 47 -9.79 -21.49 -13.99
C THR A 47 -9.17 -22.84 -13.67
N GLY A 48 -8.46 -22.95 -12.53
CA GLY A 48 -7.92 -24.22 -12.05
C GLY A 48 -9.01 -25.26 -11.75
N VAL A 49 -10.06 -24.86 -11.04
CA VAL A 49 -11.22 -25.73 -10.75
C VAL A 49 -11.96 -26.11 -12.03
N ALA A 50 -12.16 -25.16 -12.96
CA ALA A 50 -12.80 -25.43 -14.25
C ALA A 50 -12.00 -26.41 -15.12
N GLY A 51 -10.66 -26.35 -15.06
CA GLY A 51 -9.75 -27.29 -15.73
C GLY A 51 -9.93 -28.74 -15.29
N GLY A 52 -10.39 -28.98 -14.06
CA GLY A 52 -10.69 -30.29 -13.53
C GLY A 52 -12.01 -30.93 -14.08
N ALA A 53 -12.63 -30.34 -15.10
CA ALA A 53 -13.88 -30.80 -15.74
C ALA A 53 -15.07 -30.94 -14.77
N VAL A 54 -15.10 -30.15 -13.72
CA VAL A 54 -16.19 -30.12 -12.74
C VAL A 54 -17.38 -29.29 -13.22
N GLY A 55 -18.54 -29.51 -12.59
CA GLY A 55 -19.74 -28.75 -12.93
C GLY A 55 -19.64 -27.26 -12.63
N GLN A 56 -20.35 -26.42 -13.37
CA GLN A 56 -20.36 -24.96 -13.23
C GLN A 56 -20.63 -24.51 -11.80
N GLN A 57 -21.50 -25.15 -11.09
CA GLN A 57 -21.84 -24.84 -9.69
C GLN A 57 -20.60 -24.91 -8.78
N THR A 58 -19.73 -25.89 -8.99
CA THR A 58 -18.50 -26.06 -8.24
C THR A 58 -17.51 -24.87 -8.53
N VAL A 59 -17.42 -24.45 -9.80
CA VAL A 59 -16.60 -23.29 -10.19
C VAL A 59 -17.11 -22.02 -9.51
N VAL A 60 -18.41 -21.76 -9.52
CA VAL A 60 -19.01 -20.58 -8.87
C VAL A 60 -18.82 -20.63 -7.36
N LEU A 61 -19.05 -21.78 -6.74
CA LEU A 61 -18.88 -21.95 -5.30
C LEU A 61 -17.41 -21.73 -4.89
N SER A 62 -16.45 -22.25 -5.67
CA SER A 62 -15.03 -22.01 -5.42
C SER A 62 -14.67 -20.52 -5.55
N GLY A 63 -15.22 -19.83 -6.56
CA GLY A 63 -15.01 -18.37 -6.72
C GLY A 63 -15.59 -17.57 -5.56
N LEU A 64 -16.78 -17.88 -5.06
CA LEU A 64 -17.36 -17.22 -3.88
C LEU A 64 -16.59 -17.54 -2.60
N ALA A 65 -16.17 -18.79 -2.42
CA ALA A 65 -15.34 -19.17 -1.28
C ALA A 65 -13.96 -18.50 -1.33
N GLY A 66 -13.33 -18.44 -2.51
CA GLY A 66 -12.07 -17.74 -2.74
C GLY A 66 -12.17 -16.24 -2.46
N LEU A 67 -13.26 -15.60 -2.92
CA LEU A 67 -13.53 -14.19 -2.61
C LEU A 67 -13.63 -13.96 -1.10
N ALA A 68 -14.44 -14.75 -0.39
CA ALA A 68 -14.62 -14.57 1.05
C ALA A 68 -13.32 -14.86 1.81
N ALA A 69 -12.70 -16.02 1.59
CA ALA A 69 -11.49 -16.42 2.29
C ALA A 69 -10.32 -15.46 2.02
N GLY A 70 -10.13 -15.04 0.75
CA GLY A 70 -9.08 -14.12 0.36
C GLY A 70 -9.28 -12.72 0.94
N ALA A 71 -10.50 -12.18 0.91
CA ALA A 71 -10.79 -10.86 1.48
C ALA A 71 -10.50 -10.83 2.99
N PHE A 72 -10.92 -11.83 3.76
CA PHE A 72 -10.62 -11.91 5.19
C PHE A 72 -9.13 -12.13 5.46
N SER A 73 -8.47 -13.00 4.70
CA SER A 73 -7.04 -13.28 4.84
C SER A 73 -6.19 -12.03 4.58
N MET A 74 -6.49 -11.31 3.49
CA MET A 74 -5.83 -10.05 3.14
C MET A 74 -6.02 -8.98 4.23
N ALA A 75 -7.26 -8.81 4.70
CA ALA A 75 -7.56 -7.85 5.77
C ALA A 75 -6.80 -8.16 7.07
N ALA A 76 -6.77 -9.44 7.46
CA ALA A 76 -6.05 -9.88 8.66
C ALA A 76 -4.53 -9.69 8.51
N GLY A 77 -3.99 -10.00 7.34
CA GLY A 77 -2.57 -9.82 7.02
C GLY A 77 -2.15 -8.34 7.05
N GLU A 78 -2.91 -7.47 6.39
CA GLU A 78 -2.64 -6.01 6.39
C GLU A 78 -2.80 -5.41 7.79
N TYR A 79 -3.84 -5.79 8.53
CA TYR A 79 -4.01 -5.34 9.92
C TYR A 79 -2.80 -5.70 10.77
N THR A 80 -2.42 -6.98 10.77
CA THR A 80 -1.30 -7.47 11.59
C THR A 80 0.03 -6.83 11.18
N SER A 81 0.28 -6.67 9.88
CA SER A 81 1.51 -6.07 9.36
C SER A 81 1.63 -4.60 9.77
N VAL A 82 0.57 -3.82 9.58
CA VAL A 82 0.57 -2.38 9.92
C VAL A 82 0.56 -2.17 11.45
N ALA A 83 -0.14 -3.03 12.20
CA ALA A 83 -0.11 -3.00 13.67
C ALA A 83 1.30 -3.26 14.20
N ALA A 84 1.98 -4.30 13.69
CA ALA A 84 3.35 -4.61 14.10
C ALA A 84 4.34 -3.48 13.74
N GLN A 85 4.19 -2.86 12.56
CA GLN A 85 5.00 -1.69 12.19
C GLN A 85 4.77 -0.51 13.14
N ARG A 86 3.51 -0.23 13.48
CA ARG A 86 3.15 0.84 14.40
C ARG A 86 3.69 0.59 15.80
N GLU A 87 3.54 -0.62 16.33
CA GLU A 87 4.06 -1.04 17.64
C GLU A 87 5.60 -0.88 17.70
N LEU A 88 6.31 -1.24 16.62
CA LEU A 88 7.76 -1.04 16.54
C LEU A 88 8.11 0.45 16.61
N VAL A 89 7.44 1.29 15.83
CA VAL A 89 7.66 2.74 15.85
C VAL A 89 7.38 3.34 17.23
N GLU A 90 6.26 2.98 17.86
CA GLU A 90 5.91 3.43 19.20
C GLU A 90 6.98 3.01 20.22
N ALA A 91 7.55 1.81 20.10
CA ALA A 91 8.63 1.34 20.94
C ALA A 91 9.93 2.15 20.76
N GLU A 92 10.30 2.48 19.52
CA GLU A 92 11.47 3.34 19.22
C GLU A 92 11.26 4.77 19.74
N LEU A 93 10.07 5.35 19.55
CA LEU A 93 9.73 6.66 20.11
C LEU A 93 9.80 6.68 21.64
N ASP A 94 9.46 5.57 22.30
CA ASP A 94 9.61 5.45 23.75
C ASP A 94 11.07 5.33 24.21
N VAL A 95 11.94 4.72 23.39
CA VAL A 95 13.39 4.75 23.62
C VAL A 95 13.89 6.19 23.52
N GLU A 96 13.62 6.86 22.42
CA GLU A 96 14.02 8.23 22.14
C GLU A 96 13.55 9.22 23.24
N ARG A 97 12.30 9.11 23.64
CA ARG A 97 11.75 9.92 24.76
C ARG A 97 12.48 9.68 26.08
N ARG A 98 13.00 8.48 26.32
CA ARG A 98 13.80 8.19 27.50
C ARG A 98 15.20 8.79 27.42
N GLU A 99 15.85 8.75 26.27
CA GLU A 99 17.18 9.32 26.06
C GLU A 99 17.13 10.85 26.15
N LEU A 100 16.19 11.51 25.49
CA LEU A 100 15.96 12.96 25.60
C LEU A 100 15.77 13.43 27.05
N ARG A 101 15.14 12.60 27.91
CA ARG A 101 14.97 12.93 29.33
C ARG A 101 16.22 12.70 30.17
N LYS A 102 17.01 11.65 29.88
CA LYS A 102 18.17 11.25 30.67
C LYS A 102 19.44 12.00 30.24
N HIS A 103 19.59 12.21 28.95
CA HIS A 103 20.80 12.71 28.33
C HIS A 103 20.56 13.92 27.41
N PRO A 104 19.77 14.95 27.80
CA PRO A 104 19.29 16.03 26.91
C PRO A 104 20.41 16.81 26.21
N LYS A 105 21.62 16.87 26.81
CA LYS A 105 22.78 17.54 26.19
C LYS A 105 23.47 16.70 25.14
N ASP A 106 23.45 15.41 25.32
CA ASP A 106 24.06 14.47 24.36
C ASP A 106 23.17 14.41 23.14
N GLU A 107 21.86 14.36 23.32
CA GLU A 107 20.85 14.40 22.25
C GLU A 107 20.88 15.74 21.48
N GLU A 108 21.02 16.88 22.17
CA GLU A 108 21.25 18.19 21.50
C GLU A 108 22.51 18.17 20.63
N ALA A 109 23.59 17.53 21.12
CA ALA A 109 24.84 17.42 20.38
C ALA A 109 24.73 16.48 19.18
N GLU A 110 23.96 15.38 19.32
CA GLU A 110 23.67 14.44 18.24
C GLU A 110 22.89 15.11 17.11
N LEU A 111 21.81 15.82 17.44
CA LEU A 111 21.02 16.59 16.47
C LEU A 111 21.90 17.65 15.75
N ALA A 112 22.79 18.32 16.48
CA ALA A 112 23.73 19.27 15.89
C ALA A 112 24.70 18.57 14.91
N ALA A 113 25.17 17.36 15.24
CA ALA A 113 26.05 16.58 14.38
C ALA A 113 25.32 16.11 13.11
N LEU A 114 24.05 15.72 13.20
CA LEU A 114 23.22 15.37 12.04
C LEU A 114 23.09 16.54 11.06
N TYR A 115 22.80 17.75 11.53
CA TYR A 115 22.72 18.92 10.67
C TYR A 115 24.08 19.31 10.07
N ALA A 116 25.15 19.18 10.85
CA ALA A 116 26.50 19.42 10.34
C ALA A 116 26.89 18.41 9.24
N ALA A 117 26.53 17.16 9.38
CA ALA A 117 26.75 16.11 8.36
C ALA A 117 25.97 16.40 7.07
N ARG A 118 24.86 17.14 7.14
CA ARG A 118 24.07 17.61 5.99
C ARG A 118 24.58 18.93 5.38
N GLY A 119 25.69 19.45 5.87
CA GLY A 119 26.34 20.62 5.30
C GLY A 119 26.02 21.96 6.00
N VAL A 120 25.33 21.93 7.14
CA VAL A 120 25.14 23.12 7.97
C VAL A 120 26.45 23.42 8.71
N GLU A 121 26.87 24.71 8.74
CA GLU A 121 28.08 25.10 9.47
C GLU A 121 27.98 24.73 10.97
N PRO A 122 29.03 24.13 11.58
CA PRO A 122 28.95 23.60 12.94
C PRO A 122 28.47 24.59 14.02
N PRO A 123 28.83 25.91 13.98
CA PRO A 123 28.28 26.87 14.92
C PRO A 123 26.76 27.07 14.77
N LEU A 124 26.27 27.11 13.52
CA LEU A 124 24.87 27.28 13.22
C LEU A 124 24.09 25.98 13.55
N ALA A 125 24.63 24.81 13.23
CA ALA A 125 24.03 23.52 13.56
C ALA A 125 23.78 23.38 15.07
N ARG A 126 24.75 23.75 15.91
CA ARG A 126 24.56 23.76 17.37
C ARG A 126 23.48 24.73 17.84
N GLU A 127 23.42 25.92 17.25
CA GLU A 127 22.41 26.92 17.62
C GLU A 127 21.00 26.45 17.23
N VAL A 128 20.84 25.84 16.04
CA VAL A 128 19.59 25.24 15.57
C VAL A 128 19.16 24.11 16.51
N ALA A 129 20.04 23.14 16.79
CA ALA A 129 19.75 22.03 17.69
C ALA A 129 19.31 22.52 19.07
N ARG A 130 20.04 23.49 19.64
CA ARG A 130 19.70 24.12 20.93
C ARG A 130 18.32 24.78 20.94
N GLN A 131 17.90 25.41 19.85
CA GLN A 131 16.59 26.04 19.76
C GLN A 131 15.47 25.00 19.64
N LEU A 132 15.67 23.94 18.86
CA LEU A 132 14.73 22.86 18.64
C LEU A 132 14.55 21.95 19.86
N SER A 133 15.60 21.81 20.68
CA SER A 133 15.58 21.01 21.91
C SER A 133 14.99 21.73 23.13
N ARG A 134 14.43 22.94 22.96
CA ARG A 134 13.83 23.68 24.09
C ARG A 134 12.52 23.09 24.57
N ASP A 135 11.73 22.55 23.64
CA ASP A 135 10.47 21.88 23.93
C ASP A 135 10.68 20.37 23.78
N PRO A 136 10.45 19.58 24.84
CA PRO A 136 10.68 18.13 24.78
C PRO A 136 9.82 17.37 23.75
N GLU A 137 8.60 17.83 23.50
CA GLU A 137 7.73 17.19 22.50
C GLU A 137 8.18 17.54 21.07
N GLN A 138 8.59 18.79 20.85
CA GLN A 138 9.20 19.22 19.59
C GLN A 138 10.53 18.50 19.35
N ALA A 139 11.37 18.36 20.37
CA ALA A 139 12.62 17.63 20.29
C ALA A 139 12.38 16.18 19.84
N LEU A 140 11.45 15.48 20.48
CA LEU A 140 11.08 14.11 20.10
C LEU A 140 10.61 14.01 18.65
N GLU A 141 9.75 14.93 18.22
CA GLU A 141 9.24 14.95 16.83
C GLU A 141 10.37 15.15 15.81
N ILE A 142 11.34 16.01 16.13
CA ILE A 142 12.47 16.29 15.24
C ILE A 142 13.45 15.13 15.20
N HIS A 143 13.81 14.55 16.35
CA HIS A 143 14.67 13.37 16.40
C HIS A 143 14.03 12.21 15.64
N ALA A 144 12.72 11.96 15.85
CA ALA A 144 11.99 10.92 15.09
C ALA A 144 12.06 11.13 13.57
N ARG A 145 11.95 12.38 13.10
CA ARG A 145 12.05 12.68 11.67
C ARG A 145 13.47 12.60 11.12
N GLU A 146 14.44 13.09 11.88
CA GLU A 146 15.81 13.21 11.42
C GLU A 146 16.62 11.91 11.53
N GLU A 147 16.37 11.11 12.55
CA GLU A 147 17.08 9.86 12.82
C GLU A 147 16.32 8.65 12.30
N LEU A 148 15.03 8.53 12.61
CA LEU A 148 14.21 7.39 12.25
C LEU A 148 13.51 7.56 10.90
N GLY A 149 13.44 8.78 10.37
CA GLY A 149 12.71 9.09 9.13
C GLY A 149 11.20 8.93 9.28
N ILE A 150 10.68 9.10 10.50
CA ILE A 150 9.28 8.84 10.85
C ILE A 150 8.60 10.15 11.27
N ASP A 151 7.38 10.37 10.81
CA ASP A 151 6.52 11.41 11.35
C ASP A 151 5.60 10.81 12.43
N PRO A 152 5.82 11.12 13.72
CA PRO A 152 4.98 10.58 14.80
C PRO A 152 3.51 10.99 14.68
N GLY A 153 3.21 12.10 14.00
CA GLY A 153 1.85 12.59 13.76
C GLY A 153 1.10 11.87 12.62
N ASP A 154 1.82 11.12 11.77
CA ASP A 154 1.24 10.47 10.57
C ASP A 154 1.57 8.97 10.52
N LEU A 155 1.25 8.26 11.59
CA LEU A 155 1.41 6.81 11.63
C LEU A 155 0.26 6.10 10.90
N PRO A 156 0.57 5.10 10.05
CA PRO A 156 -0.46 4.39 9.30
C PRO A 156 -1.45 3.65 10.24
N SER A 157 -2.72 3.65 9.85
CA SER A 157 -3.79 3.01 10.60
C SER A 157 -3.98 1.55 10.17
N PRO A 158 -3.81 0.56 11.07
CA PRO A 158 -4.06 -0.85 10.78
C PRO A 158 -5.49 -1.12 10.28
N THR A 159 -6.47 -0.43 10.86
CA THR A 159 -7.89 -0.58 10.47
C THR A 159 -8.14 -0.05 9.06
N VAL A 160 -7.58 1.11 8.71
CA VAL A 160 -7.73 1.68 7.36
C VAL A 160 -7.09 0.76 6.32
N ALA A 161 -5.90 0.23 6.59
CA ALA A 161 -5.22 -0.72 5.71
C ALA A 161 -6.05 -2.00 5.51
N ALA A 162 -6.55 -2.58 6.61
CA ALA A 162 -7.36 -3.80 6.58
C ALA A 162 -8.67 -3.63 5.80
N VAL A 163 -9.42 -2.56 6.08
CA VAL A 163 -10.71 -2.29 5.40
C VAL A 163 -10.49 -2.00 3.92
N SER A 164 -9.46 -1.23 3.61
CA SER A 164 -9.10 -0.91 2.22
C SER A 164 -8.72 -2.18 1.44
N SER A 165 -7.91 -3.06 2.04
CA SER A 165 -7.51 -4.34 1.45
C SER A 165 -8.69 -5.28 1.28
N PHE A 166 -9.52 -5.43 2.33
CA PHE A 166 -10.74 -6.26 2.26
C PHE A 166 -11.66 -5.85 1.11
N GLY A 167 -12.03 -4.57 1.07
CA GLY A 167 -12.98 -4.06 0.08
C GLY A 167 -12.44 -4.17 -1.34
N SER A 168 -11.18 -3.80 -1.54
CA SER A 168 -10.56 -3.85 -2.87
C SER A 168 -10.34 -5.28 -3.37
N PHE A 169 -9.91 -6.20 -2.49
CA PHE A 169 -9.82 -7.63 -2.82
C PHE A 169 -11.19 -8.19 -3.19
N ALA A 170 -12.21 -7.95 -2.37
CA ALA A 170 -13.56 -8.44 -2.63
C ALA A 170 -14.10 -7.94 -3.97
N LEU A 171 -13.90 -6.66 -4.30
CA LEU A 171 -14.28 -6.09 -5.59
C LEU A 171 -13.50 -6.73 -6.75
N GLY A 172 -12.19 -6.91 -6.61
CA GLY A 172 -11.36 -7.58 -7.60
C GLY A 172 -11.78 -9.03 -7.82
N ALA A 173 -11.95 -9.80 -6.74
CA ALA A 173 -12.34 -11.20 -6.78
C ALA A 173 -13.78 -11.43 -7.27
N LEU A 174 -14.64 -10.43 -7.16
CA LEU A 174 -16.02 -10.49 -7.66
C LEU A 174 -16.06 -10.46 -9.20
N LEU A 175 -15.12 -9.79 -9.88
CA LEU A 175 -15.16 -9.65 -11.34
C LEU A 175 -15.24 -10.99 -12.08
N PRO A 176 -14.38 -11.98 -11.82
CA PRO A 176 -14.48 -13.29 -12.50
C PRO A 176 -15.74 -14.09 -12.10
N VAL A 177 -16.34 -13.83 -10.93
CA VAL A 177 -17.58 -14.49 -10.49
C VAL A 177 -18.82 -13.87 -11.14
N LEU A 178 -18.78 -12.58 -11.39
CA LEU A 178 -19.92 -11.77 -11.82
C LEU A 178 -20.65 -12.33 -13.08
N PRO A 179 -19.97 -12.74 -14.17
CA PRO A 179 -20.65 -13.30 -15.33
C PRO A 179 -21.51 -14.52 -15.01
N TYR A 180 -21.03 -15.38 -14.12
CA TYR A 180 -21.81 -16.56 -13.68
C TYR A 180 -23.04 -16.17 -12.88
N LEU A 181 -22.94 -15.17 -12.00
CA LEU A 181 -24.09 -14.65 -11.25
C LEU A 181 -25.13 -14.01 -12.17
N LEU A 182 -24.71 -13.52 -13.34
CA LEU A 182 -25.57 -12.95 -14.38
C LEU A 182 -26.09 -14.02 -15.40
N GLY A 183 -25.84 -15.30 -15.16
CA GLY A 183 -26.37 -16.40 -15.97
C GLY A 183 -25.43 -16.91 -17.07
N ALA A 184 -24.16 -16.48 -17.11
CA ALA A 184 -23.19 -17.05 -18.05
C ALA A 184 -22.97 -18.54 -17.74
N SER A 185 -23.00 -19.38 -18.79
CA SER A 185 -22.83 -20.85 -18.71
C SER A 185 -21.42 -21.32 -19.06
N SER A 186 -20.51 -20.40 -19.41
CA SER A 186 -19.14 -20.73 -19.82
C SER A 186 -18.11 -19.91 -19.06
N LEU A 187 -16.85 -20.39 -19.07
CA LEU A 187 -15.72 -19.75 -18.39
C LEU A 187 -15.27 -18.47 -19.08
N TRP A 188 -15.45 -18.37 -20.41
CA TRP A 188 -14.87 -17.29 -21.20
C TRP A 188 -15.29 -15.87 -20.81
N PRO A 189 -16.56 -15.57 -20.50
CA PRO A 189 -16.94 -14.23 -20.02
C PRO A 189 -16.24 -13.86 -18.72
N ALA A 190 -16.03 -14.80 -17.81
CA ALA A 190 -15.33 -14.59 -16.56
C ALA A 190 -13.84 -14.27 -16.80
N VAL A 191 -13.17 -15.05 -17.66
CA VAL A 191 -11.77 -14.82 -18.05
C VAL A 191 -11.61 -13.45 -18.72
N LEU A 192 -12.44 -13.12 -19.71
CA LEU A 192 -12.36 -11.87 -20.43
C LEU A 192 -12.59 -10.66 -19.52
N LEU A 193 -13.59 -10.72 -18.66
CA LEU A 193 -13.88 -9.63 -17.72
C LEU A 193 -12.76 -9.44 -16.70
N ALA A 194 -12.19 -10.52 -16.17
CA ALA A 194 -11.08 -10.45 -15.23
C ALA A 194 -9.80 -9.92 -15.90
N LEU A 195 -9.46 -10.36 -17.13
CA LEU A 195 -8.32 -9.84 -17.88
C LEU A 195 -8.48 -8.36 -18.21
N LEU A 196 -9.69 -7.92 -18.58
CA LEU A 196 -9.98 -6.50 -18.77
C LEU A 196 -9.81 -5.73 -17.45
N GLY A 197 -10.31 -6.27 -16.34
CA GLY A 197 -10.12 -5.70 -15.00
C GLY A 197 -8.64 -5.53 -14.63
N LEU A 198 -7.82 -6.55 -14.89
CA LEU A 198 -6.38 -6.52 -14.66
C LEU A 198 -5.69 -5.43 -15.50
N PHE A 199 -6.04 -5.33 -16.78
CA PHE A 199 -5.50 -4.30 -17.64
C PHE A 199 -5.87 -2.90 -17.12
N LEU A 200 -7.13 -2.68 -16.77
CA LEU A 200 -7.60 -1.40 -16.25
C LEU A 200 -6.97 -1.04 -14.90
N CYS A 201 -6.84 -2.00 -13.98
CA CYS A 201 -6.13 -1.79 -12.72
C CYS A 201 -4.66 -1.37 -12.97
N GLY A 202 -3.96 -2.06 -13.87
CA GLY A 202 -2.60 -1.69 -14.25
C GLY A 202 -2.52 -0.30 -14.87
N ALA A 203 -3.47 0.07 -15.73
CA ALA A 203 -3.54 1.39 -16.35
C ALA A 203 -3.86 2.51 -15.34
N VAL A 204 -4.70 2.25 -14.35
CA VAL A 204 -5.00 3.21 -13.26
C VAL A 204 -3.78 3.43 -12.39
N VAL A 205 -3.08 2.37 -11.99
CA VAL A 205 -1.85 2.46 -11.19
C VAL A 205 -0.75 3.23 -11.94
N ALA A 206 -0.68 3.08 -13.25
CA ALA A 206 0.28 3.82 -14.07
C ALA A 206 0.11 5.34 -13.99
N LYS A 207 -1.13 5.83 -13.80
CA LYS A 207 -1.38 7.28 -13.61
C LYS A 207 -0.82 7.81 -12.29
N VAL A 208 -0.77 6.96 -11.26
CA VAL A 208 -0.19 7.32 -9.96
C VAL A 208 1.34 7.24 -10.01
N THR A 209 1.89 6.26 -10.72
CA THR A 209 3.34 5.99 -10.79
C THR A 209 4.05 6.70 -11.94
N ALA A 210 3.37 7.59 -12.68
CA ALA A 210 3.91 8.30 -13.86
C ALA A 210 4.54 7.37 -14.91
N ARG A 211 4.03 6.14 -15.03
CA ARG A 211 4.45 5.15 -16.04
C ARG A 211 3.50 5.12 -17.23
N SER A 212 3.92 4.47 -18.30
CA SER A 212 3.07 4.23 -19.47
C SER A 212 1.89 3.32 -19.07
N TRP A 213 0.66 3.80 -19.26
CA TRP A 213 -0.57 3.10 -18.87
C TRP A 213 -0.77 1.76 -19.59
N TRP A 214 -0.45 1.72 -20.90
CA TRP A 214 -0.59 0.51 -21.69
C TRP A 214 0.45 -0.56 -21.32
N TYR A 215 1.70 -0.16 -20.99
CA TYR A 215 2.73 -1.08 -20.52
C TYR A 215 2.35 -1.70 -19.16
N SER A 216 1.90 -0.87 -18.23
CA SER A 216 1.46 -1.35 -16.91
C SER A 216 0.22 -2.24 -17.01
N GLY A 217 -0.73 -1.90 -17.90
CA GLY A 217 -1.89 -2.72 -18.20
C GLY A 217 -1.53 -4.08 -18.78
N LEU A 218 -0.66 -4.09 -19.81
CA LEU A 218 -0.19 -5.33 -20.45
C LEU A 218 0.61 -6.22 -19.49
N ARG A 219 1.42 -5.63 -18.61
CA ARG A 219 2.15 -6.38 -17.59
C ARG A 219 1.20 -7.12 -16.66
N GLN A 220 0.15 -6.46 -16.16
CA GLN A 220 -0.82 -7.09 -15.28
C GLN A 220 -1.65 -8.16 -16.00
N LEU A 221 -2.04 -7.89 -17.23
CA LEU A 221 -2.73 -8.86 -18.08
C LEU A 221 -1.87 -10.11 -18.32
N ALA A 222 -0.58 -9.94 -18.59
CA ALA A 222 0.34 -11.05 -18.81
C ALA A 222 0.52 -11.90 -17.52
N LEU A 223 0.70 -11.24 -16.37
CA LEU A 223 0.86 -11.94 -15.09
C LEU A 223 -0.41 -12.71 -14.70
N GLY A 224 -1.58 -12.08 -14.79
CA GLY A 224 -2.85 -12.73 -14.46
C GLY A 224 -3.24 -13.80 -15.48
N GLY A 225 -2.98 -13.56 -16.77
CA GLY A 225 -3.21 -14.56 -17.81
C GLY A 225 -2.30 -15.78 -17.65
N ALA A 226 -1.02 -15.59 -17.30
CA ALA A 226 -0.10 -16.67 -16.99
C ALA A 226 -0.57 -17.51 -15.78
N ALA A 227 -0.96 -16.82 -14.68
CA ALA A 227 -1.49 -17.49 -13.50
C ALA A 227 -2.73 -18.34 -13.83
N ALA A 228 -3.70 -17.77 -14.56
CA ALA A 228 -4.90 -18.48 -14.99
C ALA A 228 -4.58 -19.66 -15.90
N GLY A 229 -3.65 -19.51 -16.85
CA GLY A 229 -3.22 -20.57 -17.75
C GLY A 229 -2.52 -21.73 -17.03
N VAL A 230 -1.62 -21.42 -16.11
CA VAL A 230 -0.92 -22.42 -15.30
C VAL A 230 -1.91 -23.18 -14.42
N THR A 231 -2.81 -22.49 -13.72
CA THR A 231 -3.77 -23.15 -12.85
C THR A 231 -4.80 -23.98 -13.63
N TYR A 232 -5.21 -23.52 -14.82
CA TYR A 232 -6.05 -24.31 -15.71
C TYR A 232 -5.36 -25.62 -16.15
N ALA A 233 -4.06 -25.52 -16.55
CA ALA A 233 -3.28 -26.70 -16.94
C ALA A 233 -3.09 -27.68 -15.76
N LEU A 234 -2.86 -27.17 -14.56
CA LEU A 234 -2.80 -28.00 -13.35
C LEU A 234 -4.16 -28.65 -13.06
N GLY A 235 -5.25 -27.90 -13.20
CA GLY A 235 -6.61 -28.42 -13.05
C GLY A 235 -6.91 -29.56 -14.02
N THR A 236 -6.54 -29.43 -15.29
CA THR A 236 -6.72 -30.51 -16.28
C THR A 236 -5.88 -31.72 -15.95
N LEU A 237 -4.62 -31.53 -15.51
CA LEU A 237 -3.73 -32.62 -15.16
C LEU A 237 -4.23 -33.43 -13.94
N PHE A 238 -4.63 -32.73 -12.89
CA PHE A 238 -5.10 -33.40 -11.66
C PHE A 238 -6.55 -33.87 -11.77
N GLY A 239 -7.41 -33.17 -12.51
CA GLY A 239 -8.77 -33.57 -12.74
C GLY A 239 -8.88 -34.92 -13.45
N THR A 240 -8.00 -35.19 -14.40
CA THR A 240 -7.93 -36.53 -15.08
C THR A 240 -7.30 -37.63 -14.21
N ALA A 241 -6.57 -37.28 -13.17
CA ALA A 241 -5.90 -38.24 -12.28
C ALA A 241 -6.77 -38.68 -11.09
N VAL A 242 -7.79 -37.89 -10.73
CA VAL A 242 -8.67 -38.12 -9.56
C VAL A 242 -10.07 -38.58 -9.95
N GLY A 243 -10.44 -38.48 -11.22
CA GLY A 243 -11.71 -38.98 -11.79
C GLY A 243 -11.52 -40.35 -12.44
#